data_ad9c55b8d2feb75b5027e90db56bb190
#
_entry.id   ad9c55b8d2feb75b5027e90db56bb190
#
_cell.length_a   1.000
_cell.length_b   1.000
_cell.length_c   1.000
_cell.angle_alpha   90.00
_cell.angle_beta   90.00
_cell.angle_gamma   90.00
#
_symmetry.space_group_name_H-M   'P 1'
#
loop_
_entity.id
_entity.type
_entity.pdbx_description
1 polymer ?
#
loop_
_entity_poly.entity_id
_entity_poly.type
_entity_poly.pdbx_seq_one_letter_code
_entity_poly.pdbx_strand_id
1 'polypeptide(L)'
;MNGGIYTIIAEELRRLGGIDRIGVVTAPGETAIIYAGDKVLKKYFDGTKKKSVIFSVSAMGEVERQKELVEKLCGIGEAFADSEPVIQGVFQPTVKINSLPVPTMKNEHYYIYTSSVEINFYMKG
;
A
#
# COMPACT_ATOMS: atom_id res chain seq x y z
N MET A 1 -14.28 16.41 1.81
CA MET A 1 -13.27 15.98 0.84
C MET A 1 -12.69 14.65 1.27
N ASN A 2 -12.69 13.70 0.35
CA ASN A 2 -12.35 12.32 0.68
C ASN A 2 -10.84 12.03 0.77
N GLY A 3 -10.01 13.00 0.36
CA GLY A 3 -8.57 12.83 0.41
C GLY A 3 -8.02 12.64 1.82
N GLY A 4 -8.70 13.14 2.84
CA GLY A 4 -8.28 13.01 4.23
C GLY A 4 -8.22 11.58 4.72
N ILE A 5 -9.24 10.76 4.43
CA ILE A 5 -9.27 9.36 4.88
C ILE A 5 -8.19 8.54 4.16
N TYR A 6 -7.99 8.77 2.87
CA TYR A 6 -6.96 8.05 2.12
C TYR A 6 -5.55 8.40 2.60
N THR A 7 -5.32 9.66 2.95
CA THR A 7 -4.04 10.09 3.54
C THR A 7 -3.80 9.44 4.89
N ILE A 8 -4.82 9.36 5.72
CA ILE A 8 -4.73 8.70 7.04
C ILE A 8 -4.40 7.21 6.88
N ILE A 9 -5.07 6.53 5.95
CA ILE A 9 -4.81 5.12 5.67
C ILE A 9 -3.39 4.92 5.14
N ALA A 10 -2.98 5.76 4.18
CA ALA A 10 -1.64 5.69 3.61
C ALA A 10 -0.56 5.87 4.69
N GLU A 11 -0.75 6.83 5.59
CA GLU A 11 0.22 7.08 6.67
C GLU A 11 0.30 5.90 7.64
N GLU A 12 -0.83 5.28 7.98
CA GLU A 12 -0.82 4.09 8.83
C GLU A 12 -0.11 2.92 8.16
N LEU A 13 -0.40 2.67 6.88
CA LEU A 13 0.27 1.61 6.13
C LEU A 13 1.77 1.90 5.97
N ARG A 14 2.13 3.16 5.72
CA ARG A 14 3.53 3.56 5.66
C ARG A 14 4.25 3.22 6.96
N ARG A 15 3.65 3.55 8.08
CA ARG A 15 4.22 3.28 9.41
C ARG A 15 4.34 1.77 9.67
N LEU A 16 3.29 1.00 9.39
CA LEU A 16 3.27 -0.44 9.63
C LEU A 16 4.30 -1.18 8.76
N GLY A 17 4.46 -0.76 7.52
CA GLY A 17 5.38 -1.40 6.58
C GLY A 17 6.81 -0.87 6.64
N GLY A 18 7.07 0.17 7.43
CA GLY A 18 8.39 0.80 7.46
C GLY A 18 8.76 1.45 6.13
N ILE A 19 7.77 1.98 5.42
CA ILE A 19 7.94 2.59 4.11
C ILE A 19 8.43 4.03 4.27
N ASP A 20 9.36 4.46 3.41
CA ASP A 20 10.05 5.73 3.57
C ASP A 20 9.16 6.95 3.34
N ARG A 21 8.26 6.89 2.36
CA ARG A 21 7.45 8.07 2.02
C ARG A 21 6.12 7.70 1.37
N ILE A 22 5.21 8.67 1.36
CA ILE A 22 3.99 8.63 0.57
C ILE A 22 4.27 9.37 -0.74
N GLY A 23 4.01 8.71 -1.87
CA GLY A 23 4.23 9.29 -3.19
C GLY A 23 5.00 8.35 -4.09
N VAL A 24 5.99 8.87 -4.81
CA VAL A 24 6.80 8.10 -5.75
C VAL A 24 8.24 8.01 -5.25
N VAL A 25 8.91 6.90 -5.62
CA VAL A 25 10.33 6.75 -5.29
C VAL A 25 11.16 7.69 -6.16
N THR A 26 12.17 8.29 -5.55
CA THR A 26 13.03 9.26 -6.23
C THR A 26 14.51 8.90 -6.17
N ALA A 27 14.90 7.91 -5.36
CA ALA A 27 16.30 7.55 -5.18
C ALA A 27 16.44 6.06 -4.90
N PRO A 28 17.58 5.44 -5.27
CA PRO A 28 17.85 4.04 -4.94
C PRO A 28 17.81 3.78 -3.45
N GLY A 29 17.27 2.66 -3.05
CA GLY A 29 17.10 2.28 -1.66
C GLY A 29 15.82 2.80 -1.02
N GLU A 30 15.09 3.66 -1.70
CA GLU A 30 13.86 4.26 -1.19
C GLU A 30 12.65 3.39 -1.48
N THR A 31 11.68 3.42 -0.56
CA THR A 31 10.37 2.81 -0.74
C THR A 31 9.29 3.88 -0.63
N ALA A 32 8.19 3.66 -1.34
CA ALA A 32 7.06 4.60 -1.32
C ALA A 32 5.75 3.87 -1.44
N ILE A 33 4.70 4.48 -0.91
CA ILE A 33 3.33 4.00 -1.02
C ILE A 33 2.46 5.12 -1.58
N ILE A 34 1.57 4.78 -2.50
CA ILE A 34 0.67 5.75 -3.09
C ILE A 34 -0.70 5.12 -3.34
N TYR A 35 -1.74 5.91 -3.15
CA TYR A 35 -3.12 5.52 -3.45
C TYR A 35 -3.25 5.16 -4.94
N ALA A 36 -3.87 4.01 -5.20
CA ALA A 36 -4.01 3.49 -6.57
C ALA A 36 -5.47 3.29 -7.00
N GLY A 37 -6.41 3.32 -6.09
CA GLY A 37 -7.82 3.21 -6.44
C GLY A 37 -8.66 2.70 -5.29
N ASP A 38 -9.97 2.80 -5.43
CA ASP A 38 -10.91 2.30 -4.44
C ASP A 38 -12.22 1.89 -5.10
N LYS A 39 -13.00 1.11 -4.35
CA LYS A 39 -14.36 0.75 -4.75
C LYS A 39 -15.22 0.47 -3.52
N VAL A 40 -16.51 0.67 -3.67
CA VAL A 40 -17.50 0.27 -2.67
C VAL A 40 -17.89 -1.17 -2.97
N LEU A 41 -17.62 -2.06 -2.01
CA LEU A 41 -17.96 -3.48 -2.16
C LEU A 41 -19.42 -3.75 -1.82
N LYS A 42 -19.96 -3.05 -0.83
CA LYS A 42 -21.33 -3.24 -0.40
C LYS A 42 -21.84 -2.01 0.34
N LYS A 43 -23.12 -1.72 0.17
CA LYS A 43 -23.84 -0.68 0.93
C LYS A 43 -24.92 -1.35 1.77
N TYR A 44 -25.09 -0.89 3.00
CA TYR A 44 -26.08 -1.42 3.94
C TYR A 44 -27.18 -0.39 4.16
N PHE A 45 -28.31 -0.85 4.67
CA PHE A 45 -29.49 0.00 4.89
C PHE A 45 -29.25 1.14 5.88
N ASP A 46 -28.37 0.94 6.84
CA ASP A 46 -28.04 1.96 7.86
C ASP A 46 -27.05 3.02 7.36
N GLY A 47 -26.67 2.97 6.10
CA GLY A 47 -25.69 3.89 5.52
C GLY A 47 -24.25 3.41 5.62
N THR A 48 -23.99 2.31 6.33
CA THR A 48 -22.65 1.71 6.40
C THR A 48 -22.22 1.21 5.01
N LYS A 49 -20.96 1.38 4.68
CA LYS A 49 -20.38 0.90 3.44
C LYS A 49 -19.18 0.01 3.75
N LYS A 50 -19.05 -1.07 2.98
CA LYS A 50 -17.80 -1.84 2.94
C LYS A 50 -17.00 -1.35 1.75
N LYS A 51 -15.78 -0.87 2.00
CA LYS A 51 -14.89 -0.34 0.95
C LYS A 51 -13.62 -1.14 0.83
N SER A 52 -13.06 -1.12 -0.36
CA SER A 52 -11.75 -1.65 -0.67
C SER A 52 -10.92 -0.52 -1.25
N VAL A 53 -9.72 -0.31 -0.71
CA VAL A 53 -8.78 0.70 -1.21
C VAL A 53 -7.48 -0.01 -1.55
N ILE A 54 -6.92 0.31 -2.71
CA ILE A 54 -5.68 -0.28 -3.19
C ILE A 54 -4.59 0.76 -3.15
N PHE A 55 -3.42 0.36 -2.62
CA PHE A 55 -2.22 1.17 -2.63
C PHE A 55 -1.12 0.44 -3.37
N SER A 56 -0.33 1.18 -4.13
CA SER A 56 0.88 0.67 -4.77
C SER A 56 2.07 0.93 -3.85
N VAL A 57 2.90 -0.09 -3.67
CA VAL A 57 4.13 0.01 -2.88
C VAL A 57 5.29 -0.23 -3.83
N SER A 58 6.17 0.75 -3.94
CA SER A 58 7.30 0.71 -4.87
C SER A 58 8.62 0.77 -4.15
N ALA A 59 9.63 0.14 -4.75
CA ALA A 59 11.01 0.20 -4.27
C ALA A 59 11.93 0.39 -5.47
N MET A 60 12.91 1.29 -5.33
CA MET A 60 13.93 1.54 -6.34
C MET A 60 15.26 1.03 -5.84
N GLY A 61 16.03 0.40 -6.72
CA GLY A 61 17.37 -0.07 -6.39
C GLY A 61 18.19 -0.33 -7.62
N GLU A 62 19.47 -0.60 -7.39
CA GLU A 62 20.43 -0.89 -8.47
C GLU A 62 20.08 -2.19 -9.16
N VAL A 63 20.42 -2.27 -10.45
CA VAL A 63 20.13 -3.45 -11.28
C VAL A 63 20.68 -4.74 -10.67
N GLU A 64 21.84 -4.69 -10.02
CA GLU A 64 22.47 -5.86 -9.41
C GLU A 64 21.75 -6.32 -8.14
N ARG A 65 20.83 -5.53 -7.60
CA ARG A 65 20.14 -5.79 -6.32
C ARG A 65 18.66 -6.08 -6.47
N GLN A 66 18.26 -6.61 -7.62
CA GLN A 66 16.84 -6.92 -7.89
C GLN A 66 16.26 -7.87 -6.85
N LYS A 67 17.00 -8.91 -6.48
CA LYS A 67 16.54 -9.88 -5.49
C LYS A 67 16.25 -9.20 -4.15
N GLU A 68 17.10 -8.28 -3.73
CA GLU A 68 16.91 -7.54 -2.49
C GLU A 68 15.65 -6.66 -2.53
N LEU A 69 15.35 -6.06 -3.70
CA LEU A 69 14.13 -5.26 -3.87
C LEU A 69 12.87 -6.11 -3.72
N VAL A 70 12.86 -7.28 -4.36
CA VAL A 70 11.73 -8.20 -4.27
C VAL A 70 11.55 -8.67 -2.82
N GLU A 71 12.64 -9.06 -2.16
CA GLU A 71 12.60 -9.49 -0.75
C GLU A 71 12.10 -8.37 0.17
N LYS A 72 12.52 -7.14 -0.07
CA LYS A 72 12.09 -5.98 0.70
C LYS A 72 10.58 -5.76 0.57
N LEU A 73 10.06 -5.79 -0.66
CA LEU A 73 8.64 -5.62 -0.91
C LEU A 73 7.82 -6.78 -0.34
N CYS A 74 8.30 -8.01 -0.43
CA CYS A 74 7.66 -9.16 0.19
C CYS A 74 7.63 -9.03 1.71
N GLY A 75 8.71 -8.54 2.32
CA GLY A 75 8.77 -8.26 3.75
C GLY A 75 7.76 -7.23 4.20
N ILE A 76 7.57 -6.17 3.41
CA ILE A 76 6.54 -5.16 3.67
C ILE A 76 5.15 -5.81 3.60
N GLY A 77 4.89 -6.63 2.60
CA GLY A 77 3.62 -7.35 2.47
C GLY A 77 3.35 -8.28 3.66
N GLU A 78 4.37 -8.99 4.14
CA GLU A 78 4.25 -9.84 5.33
C GLU A 78 3.96 -9.00 6.58
N ALA A 79 4.61 -7.85 6.73
CA ALA A 79 4.34 -6.94 7.83
C ALA A 79 2.88 -6.47 7.82
N PHE A 80 2.33 -6.19 6.64
CA PHE A 80 0.92 -5.83 6.52
C PHE A 80 0.00 -6.99 6.89
N ALA A 81 0.31 -8.20 6.41
CA ALA A 81 -0.51 -9.38 6.69
C ALA A 81 -0.57 -9.71 8.19
N ASP A 82 0.53 -9.47 8.90
CA ASP A 82 0.63 -9.74 10.33
C ASP A 82 0.17 -8.56 11.19
N SER A 83 -0.20 -7.43 10.59
CA SER A 83 -0.56 -6.22 11.32
C SER A 83 -2.05 -6.16 11.64
N GLU A 84 -2.36 -5.38 12.67
CA GLU A 84 -3.71 -5.00 13.01
C GLU A 84 -3.79 -3.46 12.89
N PRO A 85 -4.09 -2.94 11.68
CA PRO A 85 -4.09 -1.50 11.49
C PRO A 85 -5.18 -0.83 12.32
N VAL A 86 -4.84 0.30 12.93
CA VAL A 86 -5.78 1.11 13.69
C VAL A 86 -5.96 2.42 12.93
N ILE A 87 -7.15 2.62 12.38
CA ILE A 87 -7.44 3.78 11.54
C ILE A 87 -8.70 4.44 12.06
N GLN A 88 -8.58 5.72 12.40
CA GLN A 88 -9.70 6.49 12.91
C GLN A 88 -10.78 6.65 11.84
N GLY A 89 -12.02 6.39 12.20
CA GLY A 89 -13.17 6.56 11.31
C GLY A 89 -13.52 5.33 10.48
N VAL A 90 -12.77 4.25 10.61
CA VAL A 90 -13.09 3.00 9.92
C VAL A 90 -13.18 1.85 10.92
N PHE A 91 -13.92 0.80 10.52
CA PHE A 91 -14.17 -0.36 11.37
C PHE A 91 -13.63 -1.63 10.69
N GLN A 92 -13.04 -2.50 11.50
CA GLN A 92 -12.56 -3.82 11.09
C GLN A 92 -11.66 -3.76 9.84
N PRO A 93 -10.60 -2.93 9.85
CA PRO A 93 -9.71 -2.88 8.70
C PRO A 93 -8.91 -4.18 8.58
N THR A 94 -8.82 -4.70 7.37
CA THR A 94 -8.00 -5.87 7.05
C THR A 94 -7.12 -5.54 5.85
N VAL A 95 -5.86 -5.96 5.90
CA VAL A 95 -4.90 -5.69 4.84
C VAL A 95 -4.45 -7.00 4.23
N LYS A 96 -4.39 -7.05 2.91
CA LYS A 96 -3.90 -8.22 2.19
C LYS A 96 -3.06 -7.80 0.98
N ILE A 97 -2.20 -8.69 0.54
CA ILE A 97 -1.43 -8.48 -0.69
C ILE A 97 -2.40 -8.63 -1.86
N ASN A 98 -2.44 -7.62 -2.73
CA ASN A 98 -3.25 -7.63 -3.94
C ASN A 98 -2.46 -8.13 -5.14
N SER A 99 -1.20 -7.74 -5.26
CA SER A 99 -0.31 -8.27 -6.29
C SER A 99 1.11 -8.40 -5.77
N LEU A 100 1.83 -9.40 -6.28
CA LEU A 100 3.23 -9.62 -5.94
C LEU A 100 4.13 -8.61 -6.64
N PRO A 101 5.36 -8.39 -6.14
CA PRO A 101 6.29 -7.45 -6.77
C PRO A 101 6.60 -7.80 -8.22
N VAL A 102 6.47 -6.80 -9.09
CA VAL A 102 6.82 -6.91 -10.51
C VAL A 102 7.64 -5.70 -10.91
N PRO A 103 8.55 -5.83 -11.88
CA PRO A 103 9.29 -4.68 -12.39
C PRO A 103 8.34 -3.78 -13.18
N THR A 104 8.30 -2.49 -12.82
CA THR A 104 7.45 -1.51 -13.49
C THR A 104 8.24 -0.49 -14.28
N MET A 105 9.51 -0.30 -13.95
CA MET A 105 10.39 0.58 -14.68
C MET A 105 11.83 0.08 -14.58
N LYS A 106 12.58 0.25 -15.67
CA LYS A 106 13.99 -0.13 -15.74
C LYS A 106 14.73 0.92 -16.56
N ASN A 107 15.93 1.30 -16.09
CA ASN A 107 16.92 2.00 -16.91
C ASN A 107 18.27 1.28 -16.80
N GLU A 108 19.35 1.87 -17.30
CA GLU A 108 20.66 1.23 -17.30
C GLU A 108 21.21 0.90 -15.92
N HIS A 109 20.78 1.66 -14.90
CA HIS A 109 21.36 1.58 -13.57
C HIS A 109 20.37 1.09 -12.52
N TYR A 110 19.07 1.27 -12.72
CA TYR A 110 18.06 1.08 -11.68
C TYR A 110 16.84 0.32 -12.17
N TYR A 111 16.22 -0.41 -11.24
CA TYR A 111 14.89 -0.97 -11.41
C TYR A 111 13.94 -0.33 -10.38
N ILE A 112 12.69 -0.17 -10.77
CA ILE A 112 11.60 0.06 -9.83
C ILE A 112 10.71 -1.17 -9.86
N TYR A 113 10.54 -1.80 -8.70
CA TYR A 113 9.58 -2.88 -8.51
C TYR A 113 8.38 -2.33 -7.78
N THR A 114 7.20 -2.80 -8.15
CA THR A 114 5.95 -2.37 -7.53
C THR A 114 5.12 -3.59 -7.18
N SER A 115 4.58 -3.58 -5.97
CA SER A 115 3.53 -4.50 -5.53
C SER A 115 2.31 -3.67 -5.16
N SER A 116 1.18 -4.31 -4.93
CA SER A 116 0.02 -3.62 -4.42
C SER A 116 -0.60 -4.34 -3.24
N VAL A 117 -1.18 -3.56 -2.35
CA VAL A 117 -1.88 -4.05 -1.18
C VAL A 117 -3.31 -3.51 -1.20
N GLU A 118 -4.23 -4.30 -0.66
CA GLU A 118 -5.63 -3.93 -0.57
C GLU A 118 -5.99 -3.84 0.90
N ILE A 119 -6.64 -2.75 1.29
CA ILE A 119 -7.22 -2.63 2.61
C ILE A 119 -8.75 -2.60 2.48
N ASN A 120 -9.41 -3.47 3.22
CA ASN A 120 -10.86 -3.56 3.27
C ASN A 120 -11.33 -3.11 4.65
N PHE A 121 -12.38 -2.31 4.68
CA PHE A 121 -12.90 -1.78 5.93
C PHE A 121 -14.36 -1.36 5.78
N TYR A 122 -15.00 -1.16 6.93
CA TYR A 122 -16.35 -0.61 6.99
C TYR A 122 -16.28 0.84 7.46
N MET A 123 -17.13 1.68 6.90
CA MET A 123 -17.27 3.07 7.34
C MET A 123 -18.73 3.49 7.27
N LYS A 124 -19.12 4.40 8.16
CA LYS A 124 -20.46 4.99 8.11
C LYS A 124 -20.52 5.98 6.96
N GLY A 125 -21.57 5.88 6.21
CA GLY A 125 -21.80 6.74 5.06
C GLY A 125 -22.40 8.07 5.37
#